data_5593fd8e80e3438f41fc6a4b5e5a45b6
#
_entry.id   5593fd8e80e3438f41fc6a4b5e5a45b6
#
_cell.length_a   1.000
_cell.length_b   1.000
_cell.length_c   1.000
_cell.angle_alpha   90.00
_cell.angle_beta   90.00
_cell.angle_gamma   90.00
#
_symmetry.space_group_name_H-M   'P 1'
#
loop_
_entity.id
_entity.type
_entity.pdbx_description
1 polymer ?
#
loop_
_entity_poly.entity_id
_entity_poly.type
_entity_poly.pdbx_seq_one_letter_code
_entity_poly.pdbx_strand_id
1 'polypeptide(L)'
;YLYSARSVGLMHTLPIRREGLFLTNFLSGFAMTLIPYAVTGLLCVIVSLCGGAFDARGLAVTVLAVLGESFFYFSSATFVCFITGNAFAMPALYALLHFLAVLLDWLISSFAQGFIFGFSTYYTGVVEWLSPTVYLVNNVRCARQYVEVQQTFPDGTPYTSRLLTSADLESFWLIGVYALVGLALAALALILY
;
A
#
# COMPACT_ATOMS: atom_id res chain seq x y z
N TYR A 1 19.90 0.01 12.26
CA TYR A 1 21.12 -0.44 12.94
C TYR A 1 21.91 -1.48 12.13
N LEU A 2 21.28 -2.22 11.23
CA LEU A 2 21.88 -3.29 10.41
C LEU A 2 23.04 -2.84 9.51
N TYR A 3 23.09 -1.57 9.13
CA TYR A 3 24.13 -1.03 8.26
C TYR A 3 25.35 -0.45 9.02
N SER A 4 25.35 -0.55 10.34
CA SER A 4 26.44 -0.07 11.19
C SER A 4 27.02 -1.25 12.00
N ALA A 5 28.26 -1.65 11.70
CA ALA A 5 28.94 -2.73 12.42
C ALA A 5 28.97 -2.52 13.94
N ARG A 6 29.11 -1.26 14.39
CA ARG A 6 29.11 -0.91 15.81
C ARG A 6 27.74 -1.17 16.47
N SER A 7 26.66 -0.81 15.79
CA SER A 7 25.28 -1.00 16.30
C SER A 7 24.90 -2.48 16.29
N VAL A 8 25.29 -3.22 15.26
CA VAL A 8 25.07 -4.66 15.17
C VAL A 8 25.81 -5.39 16.31
N GLY A 9 27.09 -5.08 16.53
CA GLY A 9 27.87 -5.68 17.62
C GLY A 9 27.23 -5.44 18.98
N LEU A 10 26.76 -4.21 19.27
CA LEU A 10 26.13 -3.87 20.54
C LEU A 10 24.78 -4.59 20.75
N MET A 11 23.96 -4.73 19.70
CA MET A 11 22.68 -5.43 19.78
C MET A 11 22.84 -6.94 19.97
N HIS A 12 23.86 -7.55 19.34
CA HIS A 12 24.10 -8.99 19.46
C HIS A 12 24.80 -9.39 20.77
N THR A 13 25.33 -8.45 21.53
CA THR A 13 25.87 -8.74 22.90
C THR A 13 24.79 -8.80 23.97
N LEU A 14 23.55 -8.39 23.66
CA LEU A 14 22.43 -8.49 24.59
C LEU A 14 22.00 -9.96 24.75
N PRO A 15 21.65 -10.42 25.97
CA PRO A 15 21.22 -11.79 26.23
C PRO A 15 19.75 -11.99 25.81
N ILE A 16 19.41 -11.63 24.58
CA ILE A 16 18.06 -11.70 23.99
C ILE A 16 18.11 -12.69 22.83
N ARG A 17 17.05 -13.52 22.69
CA ARG A 17 16.89 -14.41 21.55
C ARG A 17 16.79 -13.59 20.25
N ARG A 18 17.44 -14.06 19.18
CA ARG A 18 17.43 -13.38 17.87
C ARG A 18 16.01 -13.07 17.38
N GLU A 19 15.11 -14.06 17.50
CA GLU A 19 13.70 -13.89 17.11
C GLU A 19 13.00 -12.77 17.88
N GLY A 20 13.26 -12.65 19.18
CA GLY A 20 12.72 -11.58 20.03
C GLY A 20 13.24 -10.20 19.60
N LEU A 21 14.53 -10.12 19.29
CA LEU A 21 15.14 -8.87 18.82
C LEU A 21 14.59 -8.44 17.46
N PHE A 22 14.45 -9.39 16.52
CA PHE A 22 13.82 -9.13 15.23
C PHE A 22 12.38 -8.63 15.41
N LEU A 23 11.57 -9.37 16.15
CA LEU A 23 10.15 -9.06 16.35
C LEU A 23 9.95 -7.69 17.01
N THR A 24 10.77 -7.36 18.00
CA THR A 24 10.69 -6.05 18.67
C THR A 24 11.02 -4.91 17.70
N ASN A 25 12.09 -5.05 16.92
CA ASN A 25 12.47 -4.04 15.93
C ASN A 25 11.45 -3.94 14.80
N PHE A 26 10.93 -5.08 14.33
CA PHE A 26 9.91 -5.11 13.29
C PHE A 26 8.61 -4.43 13.76
N LEU A 27 8.10 -4.80 14.94
CA LEU A 27 6.87 -4.23 15.48
C LEU A 27 7.03 -2.73 15.81
N SER A 28 8.16 -2.32 16.36
CA SER A 28 8.40 -0.91 16.66
C SER A 28 8.49 -0.07 15.40
N GLY A 29 9.18 -0.57 14.36
CA GLY A 29 9.27 0.09 13.06
C GLY A 29 7.90 0.16 12.38
N PHE A 30 7.15 -0.93 12.38
CA PHE A 30 5.79 -0.95 11.84
C PHE A 30 4.85 0.01 12.60
N ALA A 31 4.90 0.02 13.93
CA ALA A 31 4.12 0.97 14.73
C ALA A 31 4.44 2.43 14.38
N MET A 32 5.72 2.76 14.15
CA MET A 32 6.12 4.10 13.70
C MET A 32 5.53 4.46 12.34
N THR A 33 5.42 3.53 11.39
CA THR A 33 4.79 3.80 10.09
C THR A 33 3.28 4.02 10.20
N LEU A 34 2.63 3.46 11.22
CA LEU A 34 1.19 3.63 11.44
C LEU A 34 0.82 4.97 12.10
N ILE A 35 1.74 5.63 12.80
CA ILE A 35 1.46 6.91 13.48
C ILE A 35 0.84 7.96 12.54
N PRO A 36 1.42 8.30 11.38
CA PRO A 36 0.85 9.29 10.48
C PRO A 36 -0.53 8.88 9.95
N TYR A 37 -0.76 7.59 9.71
CA TYR A 37 -2.08 7.09 9.29
C TYR A 37 -3.12 7.20 10.41
N ALA A 38 -2.74 6.92 11.66
CA ALA A 38 -3.62 7.08 12.80
C ALA A 38 -4.02 8.54 13.02
N VAL A 39 -3.07 9.48 12.90
CA VAL A 39 -3.35 10.92 12.99
C VAL A 39 -4.28 11.36 11.86
N THR A 40 -4.00 10.97 10.63
CA THR A 40 -4.84 11.30 9.48
C THR A 40 -6.24 10.70 9.62
N GLY A 41 -6.34 9.44 10.04
CA GLY A 41 -7.61 8.77 10.28
C GLY A 41 -8.45 9.47 11.36
N LEU A 42 -7.81 9.90 12.46
CA LEU A 42 -8.48 10.65 13.51
C LEU A 42 -9.00 11.99 13.01
N LEU A 43 -8.21 12.72 12.22
CA LEU A 43 -8.66 13.97 11.59
C LEU A 43 -9.84 13.74 10.63
N CYS A 44 -9.82 12.68 9.82
CA CYS A 44 -10.93 12.30 8.94
C CYS A 44 -12.21 12.00 9.73
N VAL A 45 -12.11 11.30 10.87
CA VAL A 45 -13.24 11.03 11.77
C VAL A 45 -13.83 12.34 12.31
N ILE A 46 -13.00 13.25 12.80
CA ILE A 46 -13.47 14.54 13.32
C ILE A 46 -14.20 15.33 12.25
N VAL A 47 -13.62 15.43 11.06
CA VAL A 47 -14.24 16.17 9.94
C VAL A 47 -15.58 15.53 9.51
N SER A 48 -15.64 14.20 9.43
CA SER A 48 -16.88 13.50 9.04
C SER A 48 -17.99 13.63 10.08
N LEU A 49 -17.65 13.63 11.36
CA LEU A 49 -18.60 13.90 12.45
C LEU A 49 -19.14 15.34 12.40
N CYS A 50 -18.26 16.32 12.18
CA CYS A 50 -18.67 17.73 12.04
C CYS A 50 -19.52 17.96 10.79
N GLY A 51 -19.27 17.23 9.71
CA GLY A 51 -20.02 17.29 8.46
C GLY A 51 -21.34 16.51 8.44
N GLY A 52 -21.65 15.75 9.51
CA GLY A 52 -22.84 14.90 9.59
C GLY A 52 -22.87 13.70 8.61
N ALA A 53 -21.72 13.35 8.04
CA ALA A 53 -21.57 12.30 7.02
C ALA A 53 -20.67 11.13 7.51
N PHE A 54 -20.86 10.72 8.76
CA PHE A 54 -20.05 9.66 9.36
C PHE A 54 -20.51 8.26 8.90
N ASP A 55 -19.66 7.57 8.15
CA ASP A 55 -19.83 6.17 7.78
C ASP A 55 -18.83 5.28 8.53
N ALA A 56 -19.32 4.59 9.56
CA ALA A 56 -18.51 3.69 10.37
C ALA A 56 -17.99 2.48 9.58
N ARG A 57 -18.78 1.95 8.62
CA ARG A 57 -18.39 0.80 7.79
C ARG A 57 -17.27 1.19 6.82
N GLY A 58 -17.44 2.28 6.11
CA GLY A 58 -16.43 2.78 5.17
C GLY A 58 -15.11 3.11 5.89
N LEU A 59 -15.20 3.69 7.11
CA LEU A 59 -14.02 3.94 7.95
C LEU A 59 -13.31 2.63 8.34
N ALA A 60 -14.05 1.62 8.80
CA ALA A 60 -13.46 0.34 9.20
C ALA A 60 -12.76 -0.36 8.02
N VAL A 61 -13.41 -0.38 6.85
CA VAL A 61 -12.83 -0.95 5.63
C VAL A 61 -11.56 -0.20 5.21
N THR A 62 -11.57 1.13 5.29
CA THR A 62 -10.41 1.95 4.97
C THR A 62 -9.24 1.71 5.94
N VAL A 63 -9.53 1.62 7.24
CA VAL A 63 -8.50 1.33 8.26
C VAL A 63 -7.88 -0.05 8.03
N LEU A 64 -8.70 -1.07 7.75
CA LEU A 64 -8.20 -2.42 7.46
C LEU A 64 -7.37 -2.44 6.17
N ALA A 65 -7.79 -1.70 5.14
CA ALA A 65 -7.05 -1.56 3.90
C ALA A 65 -5.66 -0.95 4.13
N VAL A 66 -5.61 0.18 4.82
CA VAL A 66 -4.36 0.88 5.16
C VAL A 66 -3.43 0.01 6.00
N LEU A 67 -3.97 -0.75 6.97
CA LEU A 67 -3.18 -1.68 7.77
C LEU A 67 -2.59 -2.81 6.92
N GLY A 68 -3.40 -3.42 6.05
CA GLY A 68 -2.96 -4.52 5.17
C GLY A 68 -1.89 -4.07 4.18
N GLU A 69 -2.10 -2.95 3.49
CA GLU A 69 -1.14 -2.38 2.56
C GLU A 69 0.15 -1.94 3.27
N SER A 70 0.05 -1.22 4.38
CA SER A 70 1.21 -0.78 5.16
C SER A 70 2.04 -1.96 5.65
N PHE A 71 1.37 -3.04 6.06
CA PHE A 71 2.04 -4.27 6.48
C PHE A 71 2.81 -4.92 5.34
N PHE A 72 2.20 -5.03 4.14
CA PHE A 72 2.86 -5.55 2.96
C PHE A 72 4.10 -4.73 2.59
N TYR A 73 3.96 -3.41 2.46
CA TYR A 73 5.06 -2.52 2.08
C TYR A 73 6.19 -2.52 3.13
N PHE A 74 5.85 -2.51 4.41
CA PHE A 74 6.85 -2.55 5.47
C PHE A 74 7.60 -3.89 5.50
N SER A 75 6.89 -5.01 5.33
CA SER A 75 7.49 -6.35 5.27
C SER A 75 8.40 -6.51 4.06
N SER A 76 7.99 -6.02 2.89
CA SER A 76 8.81 -6.05 1.68
C SER A 76 10.07 -5.18 1.83
N ALA A 77 9.97 -4.00 2.43
CA ALA A 77 11.11 -3.14 2.73
C ALA A 77 12.09 -3.82 3.70
N THR A 78 11.57 -4.46 4.75
CA THR A 78 12.38 -5.21 5.72
C THR A 78 13.11 -6.37 5.06
N PHE A 79 12.43 -7.14 4.22
CA PHE A 79 13.02 -8.26 3.47
C PHE A 79 14.15 -7.80 2.55
N VAL A 80 13.92 -6.72 1.78
CA VAL A 80 14.94 -6.12 0.91
C VAL A 80 16.13 -5.61 1.72
N CYS A 81 15.89 -5.04 2.90
CA CYS A 81 16.93 -4.56 3.80
C CYS A 81 17.89 -5.68 4.21
N PHE A 82 17.38 -6.89 4.50
CA PHE A 82 18.23 -8.05 4.86
C PHE A 82 18.99 -8.63 3.67
N ILE A 83 18.41 -8.60 2.48
CA ILE A 83 19.10 -9.10 1.27
C ILE A 83 20.25 -8.19 0.86
N THR A 84 20.04 -6.86 0.89
CA THR A 84 21.04 -5.93 0.35
C THR A 84 22.20 -5.65 1.29
N GLY A 85 21.97 -5.65 2.60
CA GLY A 85 22.98 -5.26 3.58
C GLY A 85 23.60 -3.86 3.36
N ASN A 86 23.08 -3.07 2.42
CA ASN A 86 23.60 -1.75 2.06
C ASN A 86 22.47 -0.72 1.98
N ALA A 87 22.63 0.40 2.71
CA ALA A 87 21.64 1.46 2.79
C ALA A 87 21.32 2.14 1.45
N PHE A 88 22.31 2.21 0.53
CA PHE A 88 22.12 2.82 -0.79
C PHE A 88 21.49 1.85 -1.81
N ALA A 89 21.78 0.56 -1.71
CA ALA A 89 21.21 -0.44 -2.60
C ALA A 89 19.76 -0.81 -2.24
N MET A 90 19.38 -0.65 -0.97
CA MET A 90 18.04 -0.99 -0.47
C MET A 90 16.91 -0.28 -1.21
N PRO A 91 16.89 1.07 -1.35
CA PRO A 91 15.79 1.73 -2.05
C PRO A 91 15.74 1.38 -3.56
N ALA A 92 16.89 1.13 -4.19
CA ALA A 92 16.94 0.71 -5.59
C ALA A 92 16.32 -0.69 -5.78
N LEU A 93 16.69 -1.67 -4.95
CA LEU A 93 16.13 -3.02 -5.02
C LEU A 93 14.64 -3.02 -4.60
N TYR A 94 14.25 -2.19 -3.65
CA TYR A 94 12.85 -2.01 -3.27
C TYR A 94 12.00 -1.47 -4.43
N ALA A 95 12.47 -0.42 -5.11
CA ALA A 95 11.79 0.12 -6.28
C ALA A 95 11.73 -0.91 -7.42
N LEU A 96 12.81 -1.65 -7.63
CA LEU A 96 12.88 -2.71 -8.63
C LEU A 96 11.86 -3.82 -8.34
N LEU A 97 11.72 -4.25 -7.10
CA LEU A 97 10.72 -5.25 -6.70
C LEU A 97 9.28 -4.80 -7.00
N HIS A 98 8.98 -3.52 -6.83
CA HIS A 98 7.63 -3.00 -6.95
C HIS A 98 7.24 -2.53 -8.35
N PHE A 99 8.20 -2.18 -9.20
CA PHE A 99 7.96 -1.53 -10.50
C PHE A 99 8.59 -2.22 -11.70
N LEU A 100 9.48 -3.20 -11.49
CA LEU A 100 10.31 -3.79 -12.56
C LEU A 100 9.49 -4.30 -13.73
N ALA A 101 8.43 -5.05 -13.47
CA ALA A 101 7.66 -5.70 -14.52
C ALA A 101 6.98 -4.68 -15.44
N VAL A 102 6.36 -3.65 -14.86
CA VAL A 102 5.72 -2.57 -15.63
C VAL A 102 6.76 -1.71 -16.35
N LEU A 103 7.89 -1.44 -15.71
CA LEU A 103 8.96 -0.67 -16.33
C LEU A 103 9.56 -1.40 -17.54
N LEU A 104 9.78 -2.73 -17.44
CA LEU A 104 10.26 -3.54 -18.55
C LEU A 104 9.23 -3.61 -19.68
N ASP A 105 7.95 -3.81 -19.35
CA ASP A 105 6.90 -3.83 -20.36
C ASP A 105 6.80 -2.49 -21.10
N TRP A 106 6.81 -1.38 -20.38
CA TRP A 106 6.83 -0.05 -20.95
C TRP A 106 8.06 0.18 -21.85
N LEU A 107 9.25 -0.27 -21.41
CA LEU A 107 10.49 -0.14 -22.16
C LEU A 107 10.42 -0.93 -23.47
N ILE A 108 10.05 -2.21 -23.40
CA ILE A 108 9.93 -3.11 -24.57
C ILE A 108 8.89 -2.55 -25.54
N SER A 109 7.74 -2.13 -25.04
CA SER A 109 6.68 -1.56 -25.86
C SER A 109 7.09 -0.26 -26.56
N SER A 110 7.81 0.61 -25.84
CA SER A 110 8.32 1.87 -26.41
C SER A 110 9.35 1.63 -27.52
N PHE A 111 10.26 0.65 -27.32
CA PHE A 111 11.20 0.26 -28.37
C PHE A 111 10.49 -0.39 -29.57
N ALA A 112 9.55 -1.29 -29.31
CA ALA A 112 8.80 -1.95 -30.38
C ALA A 112 8.00 -0.97 -31.25
N GLN A 113 7.36 0.03 -30.62
CA GLN A 113 6.64 1.09 -31.34
C GLN A 113 7.57 1.94 -32.23
N GLY A 114 8.81 2.19 -31.77
CA GLY A 114 9.77 2.97 -32.55
C GLY A 114 10.37 2.24 -33.74
N PHE A 115 10.48 0.91 -33.68
CA PHE A 115 11.20 0.11 -34.68
C PHE A 115 10.32 -0.80 -35.55
N ILE A 116 9.12 -1.17 -35.05
CA ILE A 116 8.22 -2.09 -35.72
C ILE A 116 7.02 -1.33 -36.28
N PHE A 117 6.96 -1.25 -37.64
CA PHE A 117 5.83 -0.60 -38.31
C PHE A 117 4.51 -1.37 -38.04
N GLY A 118 3.48 -0.63 -37.59
CA GLY A 118 2.16 -1.23 -37.27
C GLY A 118 2.06 -1.90 -35.94
N PHE A 119 3.07 -1.85 -35.08
CA PHE A 119 2.99 -2.35 -33.71
C PHE A 119 2.08 -1.47 -32.86
N SER A 120 0.99 -2.04 -32.34
CA SER A 120 0.16 -1.38 -31.35
C SER A 120 0.23 -2.15 -30.02
N THR A 121 0.52 -1.44 -28.95
CA THR A 121 0.54 -2.03 -27.61
C THR A 121 -0.89 -2.25 -27.13
N TYR A 122 -1.26 -3.51 -26.98
CA TYR A 122 -2.42 -3.88 -26.22
C TYR A 122 -1.96 -4.24 -24.80
N TYR A 123 -2.34 -3.44 -23.84
CA TYR A 123 -2.04 -3.72 -22.44
C TYR A 123 -2.90 -4.90 -21.99
N THR A 124 -2.30 -6.06 -21.78
CA THR A 124 -3.02 -7.28 -21.43
C THR A 124 -3.24 -7.45 -19.93
N GLY A 125 -2.71 -6.55 -19.09
CA GLY A 125 -2.83 -6.63 -17.62
C GLY A 125 -2.06 -7.79 -16.96
N VAL A 126 -1.51 -8.72 -17.76
CA VAL A 126 -0.81 -9.91 -17.23
C VAL A 126 0.47 -9.54 -16.49
N VAL A 127 1.14 -8.48 -16.92
CA VAL A 127 2.41 -8.04 -16.34
C VAL A 127 2.20 -7.14 -15.11
N GLU A 128 1.03 -6.51 -14.97
CA GLU A 128 0.75 -5.60 -13.85
C GLU A 128 0.82 -6.28 -12.49
N TRP A 129 0.33 -7.50 -12.35
CA TRP A 129 0.31 -8.20 -11.06
C TRP A 129 1.70 -8.58 -10.55
N LEU A 130 2.72 -8.61 -11.43
CA LEU A 130 4.13 -8.75 -11.06
C LEU A 130 4.72 -7.44 -10.50
N SER A 131 4.01 -6.32 -10.65
CA SER A 131 4.38 -5.01 -10.08
C SER A 131 3.34 -4.63 -9.00
N PRO A 132 3.53 -5.04 -7.75
CA PRO A 132 2.52 -4.96 -6.69
C PRO A 132 1.92 -3.57 -6.52
N THR A 133 2.74 -2.53 -6.55
CA THR A 133 2.26 -1.15 -6.37
C THR A 133 1.32 -0.73 -7.50
N VAL A 134 1.69 -0.99 -8.76
CA VAL A 134 0.86 -0.60 -9.91
C VAL A 134 -0.43 -1.41 -9.94
N TYR A 135 -0.35 -2.69 -9.61
CA TYR A 135 -1.51 -3.57 -9.58
C TYR A 135 -2.52 -3.16 -8.49
N LEU A 136 -2.05 -2.83 -7.28
CA LEU A 136 -2.90 -2.34 -6.21
C LEU A 136 -3.58 -1.02 -6.59
N VAL A 137 -2.82 -0.04 -7.11
CA VAL A 137 -3.36 1.27 -7.52
C VAL A 137 -4.42 1.15 -8.62
N ASN A 138 -4.25 0.21 -9.56
CA ASN A 138 -5.17 0.05 -10.67
C ASN A 138 -6.44 -0.72 -10.29
N ASN A 139 -6.35 -1.68 -9.37
CA ASN A 139 -7.44 -2.59 -9.05
C ASN A 139 -8.19 -2.24 -7.75
N VAL A 140 -7.51 -1.64 -6.76
CA VAL A 140 -8.17 -1.20 -5.52
C VAL A 140 -8.69 0.23 -5.71
N ARG A 141 -9.98 0.34 -6.01
CA ARG A 141 -10.62 1.63 -6.27
C ARG A 141 -11.76 1.87 -5.30
N CYS A 142 -11.99 3.14 -4.97
CA CYS A 142 -13.14 3.54 -4.19
C CYS A 142 -14.37 3.65 -5.11
N ALA A 143 -15.28 2.67 -5.01
CA ALA A 143 -16.58 2.73 -5.65
C ALA A 143 -17.50 3.65 -4.84
N ARG A 144 -17.91 4.75 -5.44
CA ARG A 144 -18.81 5.73 -4.84
C ARG A 144 -20.21 5.55 -5.41
N GLN A 145 -21.18 5.28 -4.55
CA GLN A 145 -22.58 5.22 -4.93
C GLN A 145 -23.25 6.55 -4.61
N TYR A 146 -23.88 7.13 -5.62
CA TYR A 146 -24.63 8.37 -5.51
C TYR A 146 -26.10 8.11 -5.72
N VAL A 147 -26.94 8.72 -4.88
CA VAL A 147 -28.39 8.78 -5.09
C VAL A 147 -28.74 10.21 -5.52
N GLU A 148 -29.51 10.30 -6.60
CA GLU A 148 -30.02 11.58 -7.05
C GLU A 148 -31.24 11.96 -6.20
N VAL A 149 -31.14 13.07 -5.49
CA VAL A 149 -32.22 13.62 -4.66
C VAL A 149 -32.67 14.94 -5.26
N GLN A 150 -33.96 15.02 -5.53
CA GLN A 150 -34.56 16.29 -5.94
C GLN A 150 -34.69 17.21 -4.71
N GLN A 151 -34.04 18.34 -4.78
CA GLN A 151 -34.14 19.41 -3.79
C GLN A 151 -34.74 20.64 -4.46
N THR A 152 -35.34 21.53 -3.64
CA THR A 152 -35.95 22.74 -4.14
C THR A 152 -35.20 23.95 -3.62
N PHE A 153 -34.85 24.89 -4.50
CA PHE A 153 -34.29 26.17 -4.10
C PHE A 153 -35.30 26.97 -3.27
N PRO A 154 -34.86 27.98 -2.50
CA PRO A 154 -35.77 28.86 -1.77
C PRO A 154 -36.82 29.59 -2.65
N ASP A 155 -36.55 29.72 -3.94
CA ASP A 155 -37.41 30.30 -4.98
C ASP A 155 -38.39 29.28 -5.59
N GLY A 156 -38.43 28.05 -5.09
CA GLY A 156 -39.36 27.01 -5.55
C GLY A 156 -38.90 26.23 -6.79
N THR A 157 -37.72 26.53 -7.38
CA THR A 157 -37.20 25.79 -8.53
C THR A 157 -36.59 24.44 -8.11
N PRO A 158 -37.01 23.30 -8.72
CA PRO A 158 -36.44 22.01 -8.39
C PRO A 158 -35.04 21.86 -9.00
N TYR A 159 -34.09 21.33 -8.24
CA TYR A 159 -32.77 20.94 -8.74
C TYR A 159 -32.43 19.53 -8.25
N THR A 160 -31.67 18.80 -9.06
CA THR A 160 -31.19 17.46 -8.72
C THR A 160 -29.81 17.57 -8.11
N SER A 161 -29.66 17.16 -6.86
CA SER A 161 -28.37 17.01 -6.19
C SER A 161 -27.97 15.54 -6.09
N ARG A 162 -26.66 15.25 -6.19
CA ARG A 162 -26.12 13.90 -5.99
C ARG A 162 -25.59 13.80 -4.58
N LEU A 163 -26.25 13.00 -3.76
CA LEU A 163 -25.78 12.68 -2.41
C LEU A 163 -25.01 11.37 -2.42
N LEU A 164 -23.81 11.37 -1.84
CA LEU A 164 -23.03 10.17 -1.64
C LEU A 164 -23.72 9.30 -0.58
N THR A 165 -24.14 8.09 -0.98
CA THR A 165 -24.86 7.17 -0.09
C THR A 165 -23.92 6.16 0.54
N SER A 166 -22.96 5.63 -0.22
CA SER A 166 -21.95 4.70 0.28
C SER A 166 -20.66 4.82 -0.51
N ALA A 167 -19.56 4.50 0.14
CA ALA A 167 -18.27 4.35 -0.47
C ALA A 167 -17.70 3.00 -0.04
N ASP A 168 -17.56 2.07 -0.99
CA ASP A 168 -16.97 0.77 -0.77
C ASP A 168 -15.63 0.64 -1.55
N LEU A 169 -14.72 -0.18 -1.06
CA LEU A 169 -13.50 -0.51 -1.78
C LEU A 169 -13.74 -1.71 -2.69
N GLU A 170 -13.58 -1.51 -3.99
CA GLU A 170 -13.55 -2.60 -4.95
C GLU A 170 -12.28 -3.43 -4.76
N SER A 171 -12.42 -4.75 -4.97
CA SER A 171 -11.29 -5.69 -4.87
C SER A 171 -10.56 -5.69 -3.52
N PHE A 172 -11.28 -5.43 -2.42
CA PHE A 172 -10.73 -5.47 -1.05
C PHE A 172 -9.98 -6.78 -0.73
N TRP A 173 -10.38 -7.91 -1.33
CA TRP A 173 -9.73 -9.20 -1.17
C TRP A 173 -8.24 -9.18 -1.60
N LEU A 174 -7.87 -8.32 -2.58
CA LEU A 174 -6.47 -8.17 -3.01
C LEU A 174 -5.57 -7.68 -1.87
N ILE A 175 -6.08 -6.78 -1.05
CA ILE A 175 -5.35 -6.29 0.12
C ILE A 175 -5.05 -7.44 1.08
N GLY A 176 -6.01 -8.35 1.27
CA GLY A 176 -5.83 -9.58 2.06
C GLY A 176 -4.73 -10.48 1.48
N VAL A 177 -4.72 -10.67 0.15
CA VAL A 177 -3.68 -11.46 -0.54
C VAL A 177 -2.30 -10.82 -0.35
N TYR A 178 -2.18 -9.52 -0.56
CA TYR A 178 -0.89 -8.83 -0.36
C TYR A 178 -0.45 -8.79 1.12
N ALA A 179 -1.38 -8.71 2.05
CA ALA A 179 -1.06 -8.84 3.48
C ALA A 179 -0.50 -10.23 3.81
N LEU A 180 -1.04 -11.30 3.19
CA LEU A 180 -0.48 -12.66 3.33
C LEU A 180 0.91 -12.77 2.69
N VAL A 181 1.12 -12.18 1.52
CA VAL A 181 2.46 -12.10 0.90
C VAL A 181 3.43 -11.33 1.81
N GLY A 182 2.97 -10.23 2.41
CA GLY A 182 3.74 -9.47 3.40
C GLY A 182 4.15 -10.32 4.61
N LEU A 183 3.25 -11.17 5.11
CA LEU A 183 3.54 -12.11 6.19
C LEU A 183 4.60 -13.13 5.78
N ALA A 184 4.51 -13.67 4.56
CA ALA A 184 5.53 -14.59 4.03
C ALA A 184 6.90 -13.89 3.90
N LEU A 185 6.94 -12.65 3.43
CA LEU A 185 8.18 -11.85 3.33
C LEU A 185 8.76 -11.54 4.72
N ALA A 186 7.92 -11.23 5.71
CA ALA A 186 8.37 -11.02 7.09
C ALA A 186 8.96 -12.30 7.69
N ALA A 187 8.34 -13.47 7.42
CA ALA A 187 8.86 -14.76 7.86
C ALA A 187 10.22 -15.10 7.18
N LEU A 188 10.35 -14.82 5.88
CA LEU A 188 11.64 -14.96 5.17
C LEU A 188 12.69 -14.00 5.72
N ALA A 189 12.32 -12.76 6.03
CA ALA A 189 13.22 -11.80 6.66
C ALA A 189 13.70 -12.28 8.04
N LEU A 190 12.83 -12.92 8.82
CA LEU A 190 13.19 -13.53 10.12
C LEU A 190 14.19 -14.68 9.94
N ILE A 191 14.04 -15.49 8.89
CA ILE A 191 14.99 -16.60 8.60
C ILE A 191 16.36 -16.06 8.18
N LEU A 192 16.38 -14.95 7.44
CA LEU A 192 17.62 -14.30 7.00
C LEU A 192 18.32 -13.51 8.11
N TYR A 193 17.59 -13.12 9.15
CA TYR A 193 18.10 -12.41 10.32
C TYR A 193 18.97 -13.29 11.20
#